data_d279ff9716f131c78ff5077dbf7d1d00
#
_entry.id   d279ff9716f131c78ff5077dbf7d1d00
#
_cell.length_a   1.000
_cell.length_b   1.000
_cell.length_c   1.000
_cell.angle_alpha   90.00
_cell.angle_beta   90.00
_cell.angle_gamma   90.00
#
_symmetry.space_group_name_H-M   'P 1'
#
loop_
_entity.id
_entity.type
_entity.pdbx_description
1 polymer ?
#
loop_
_entity_poly.entity_id
_entity_poly.type
_entity_poly.pdbx_seq_one_letter_code
_entity_poly.pdbx_strand_id
1 'polypeptide(L)'
;MRIVLSRRLVFNEFFCAIPTKHYIIRQNVQWHHLAAVIESRRKKMDRQNLTLLTDLYELTMMQGYFKNKEENNTVIFDAFFRNNPFGGGYSIMCGIEQLVKYVKELHFSKEDVDYLRGLGIFDEDFLEYLAGFHFTGSIYAIPEGALMFPREPMVKVIAPIMEAQLVETAILNIINHQSLIATKAARICYAARGDGIMEFGLRRAQGPDAGTYGARAAVIAGCVGTSNVLCGQLFDVPVKGTHAHSWIMSFPDELTAFKTYGDLYPNACILLADTYDTLKSGVPNAIKTFQYLRDKGTLGKGYGIRLDSGDLAYISKKARKMLDEAGFPDAIISASNDLDEHLIDSLKNQGATITSWGVGTHLITAKDNPSFGGVYKLSAIQKADGTFEPKIKLSENTEKVTNPGNKKIYRIYEKASHKIIADLICLEEETFTEERPLVLFDPAEPWKKTRLEANEFELRELMVPLFKDGECVYTSPKTMEIREQCLKEQDTLWEESRRLVNPHQVYVDLSRKLYDTKLRLLDEVGEKTQGIQS
;
A
#
# COMPACT_ATOMS: atom_id res chain seq x y z
N MET A 1 14.96 2.11 35.77
CA MET A 1 15.28 2.63 37.11
C MET A 1 16.68 2.30 37.63
N ARG A 2 17.23 1.10 37.46
CA ARG A 2 18.62 0.76 37.87
C ARG A 2 19.76 1.42 37.06
N ILE A 3 19.58 1.70 35.80
CA ILE A 3 20.59 2.33 34.93
C ILE A 3 20.75 3.84 35.19
N VAL A 4 19.71 4.51 35.71
CA VAL A 4 19.73 5.94 36.06
C VAL A 4 20.47 6.18 37.39
N LEU A 5 20.44 5.21 38.31
CA LEU A 5 21.14 5.32 39.62
C LEU A 5 22.66 5.09 39.48
N SER A 6 23.14 4.24 38.55
CA SER A 6 24.58 4.02 38.37
C SER A 6 25.30 5.22 37.72
N ARG A 7 24.62 6.02 36.91
CA ARG A 7 25.19 7.26 36.33
C ARG A 7 25.25 8.44 37.31
N ARG A 8 24.43 8.45 38.36
CA ARG A 8 24.51 9.49 39.41
C ARG A 8 25.72 9.31 40.33
N LEU A 9 26.15 8.08 40.55
CA LEU A 9 27.31 7.80 41.43
C LEU A 9 28.66 8.12 40.75
N VAL A 10 28.79 7.95 39.45
CA VAL A 10 30.04 8.26 38.70
C VAL A 10 30.26 9.78 38.57
N PHE A 11 29.19 10.60 38.62
CA PHE A 11 29.32 12.06 38.50
C PHE A 11 29.68 12.76 39.85
N ASN A 12 29.42 12.13 41.00
CA ASN A 12 29.71 12.74 42.30
C ASN A 12 31.20 12.65 42.72
N GLU A 13 31.98 11.71 42.15
CA GLU A 13 33.42 11.61 42.51
C GLU A 13 34.33 12.60 41.77
N PHE A 14 33.86 13.24 40.70
CA PHE A 14 34.65 14.19 39.91
C PHE A 14 34.43 15.67 40.25
N PHE A 15 33.53 16.02 41.21
CA PHE A 15 33.14 17.40 41.50
C PHE A 15 33.39 17.85 42.96
N CYS A 16 34.44 17.37 43.57
CA CYS A 16 34.81 17.78 44.94
C CYS A 16 35.76 18.99 45.01
N ALA A 17 35.67 19.93 44.09
CA ALA A 17 36.51 21.15 44.19
C ALA A 17 35.96 22.35 43.41
N ILE A 18 34.72 22.81 43.57
CA ILE A 18 34.34 24.22 43.29
C ILE A 18 33.01 24.55 44.03
N PRO A 19 32.96 25.53 44.93
CA PRO A 19 31.73 25.94 45.57
C PRO A 19 31.09 27.10 44.83
N THR A 20 29.95 26.93 44.21
CA THR A 20 28.99 28.03 44.03
C THR A 20 27.60 27.51 43.67
N LYS A 21 26.62 27.85 44.55
CA LYS A 21 25.17 27.65 44.32
C LYS A 21 24.66 28.16 42.94
N HIS A 22 25.34 29.10 42.32
CA HIS A 22 24.97 29.68 41.04
C HIS A 22 25.22 28.74 39.82
N TYR A 23 26.18 27.83 39.95
CA TYR A 23 26.47 26.88 38.87
C TYR A 23 25.43 25.75 38.78
N ILE A 24 24.95 25.31 39.93
CA ILE A 24 23.89 24.26 40.01
C ILE A 24 22.55 24.80 39.49
N ILE A 25 22.23 26.08 39.75
CA ILE A 25 20.99 26.69 39.24
C ILE A 25 21.04 26.85 37.73
N ARG A 26 22.17 27.27 37.13
CA ARG A 26 22.31 27.38 35.67
C ARG A 26 22.24 26.00 34.99
N GLN A 27 22.84 24.97 35.55
CA GLN A 27 22.73 23.62 35.00
C GLN A 27 21.30 23.07 35.10
N ASN A 28 20.60 23.26 36.21
CA ASN A 28 19.22 22.84 36.34
C ASN A 28 18.29 23.53 35.31
N VAL A 29 18.48 24.83 35.08
CA VAL A 29 17.72 25.58 34.06
C VAL A 29 18.03 25.03 32.65
N GLN A 30 19.29 24.71 32.38
CA GLN A 30 19.69 24.16 31.08
C GLN A 30 19.16 22.73 30.86
N TRP A 31 19.11 21.89 31.91
CA TRP A 31 18.50 20.57 31.88
C TRP A 31 16.98 20.62 31.74
N HIS A 32 16.31 21.55 32.42
CA HIS A 32 14.88 21.78 32.26
C HIS A 32 14.54 22.29 30.85
N HIS A 33 15.38 23.16 30.31
CA HIS A 33 15.20 23.63 28.91
C HIS A 33 15.46 22.51 27.89
N LEU A 34 16.50 21.70 28.08
CA LEU A 34 16.81 20.54 27.25
C LEU A 34 15.73 19.45 27.36
N ALA A 35 15.23 19.19 28.57
CA ALA A 35 14.12 18.27 28.79
C ALA A 35 12.83 18.76 28.13
N ALA A 36 12.50 20.05 28.24
CA ALA A 36 11.36 20.66 27.57
C ALA A 36 11.49 20.64 26.03
N VAL A 37 12.71 20.86 25.50
CA VAL A 37 13.02 20.74 24.06
C VAL A 37 12.92 19.28 23.61
N ILE A 38 13.41 18.33 24.40
CA ILE A 38 13.29 16.88 24.08
C ILE A 38 11.83 16.44 24.17
N GLU A 39 11.08 16.91 25.16
CA GLU A 39 9.64 16.59 25.29
C GLU A 39 8.81 17.28 24.21
N SER A 40 9.13 18.51 23.83
CA SER A 40 8.58 19.20 22.66
C SER A 40 8.92 18.47 21.37
N ARG A 41 10.16 17.99 21.19
CA ARG A 41 10.56 17.17 20.05
C ARG A 41 9.89 15.79 20.06
N ARG A 42 9.65 15.19 21.22
CA ARG A 42 8.92 13.91 21.35
C ARG A 42 7.44 14.07 20.99
N LYS A 43 6.79 15.15 21.42
CA LYS A 43 5.42 15.51 21.00
C LYS A 43 5.33 15.79 19.48
N LYS A 44 6.45 16.17 18.84
CA LYS A 44 6.52 16.39 17.38
C LYS A 44 6.57 15.10 16.56
N MET A 45 6.91 13.95 17.14
CA MET A 45 6.90 12.65 16.41
C MET A 45 5.48 12.07 16.22
N ASP A 46 4.48 12.57 16.99
CA ASP A 46 3.08 12.17 16.85
C ASP A 46 2.28 13.15 15.95
N ARG A 47 2.93 13.82 15.00
CA ARG A 47 2.27 14.77 14.12
C ARG A 47 1.29 14.07 13.20
N GLN A 48 0.04 14.55 13.17
CA GLN A 48 -0.95 14.19 12.17
C GLN A 48 -0.69 14.90 10.82
N ASN A 49 -0.12 16.12 10.86
CA ASN A 49 0.23 16.90 9.67
C ASN A 49 1.54 16.39 9.05
N LEU A 50 1.45 15.86 7.82
CA LEU A 50 2.57 15.33 7.05
C LEU A 50 3.14 16.32 6.02
N THR A 51 2.93 17.63 6.15
CA THR A 51 3.38 18.65 5.19
C THR A 51 4.89 18.59 4.93
N LEU A 52 5.70 18.31 5.97
CA LEU A 52 7.16 18.12 5.82
C LEU A 52 7.56 16.68 5.42
N LEU A 53 6.62 15.79 5.08
CA LEU A 53 6.92 14.50 4.45
C LEU A 53 7.22 14.74 2.95
N THR A 54 8.32 15.43 2.69
CA THR A 54 8.78 15.79 1.35
C THR A 54 10.30 15.73 1.30
N ASP A 55 10.85 15.51 0.12
CA ASP A 55 12.30 15.57 -0.08
C ASP A 55 12.77 17.04 -0.19
N LEU A 56 13.99 17.32 0.25
CA LEU A 56 14.50 18.70 0.29
C LEU A 56 14.49 19.38 -1.09
N TYR A 57 14.71 18.62 -2.16
CA TYR A 57 14.74 19.19 -3.52
C TYR A 57 13.39 19.80 -3.95
N GLU A 58 12.28 19.31 -3.41
CA GLU A 58 10.94 19.87 -3.65
C GLU A 58 10.89 21.32 -3.18
N LEU A 59 11.30 21.57 -1.94
CA LEU A 59 11.31 22.92 -1.36
C LEU A 59 12.35 23.84 -2.02
N THR A 60 13.52 23.33 -2.39
CA THR A 60 14.54 24.14 -3.09
C THR A 60 14.10 24.51 -4.51
N MET A 61 13.42 23.59 -5.22
CA MET A 61 12.81 23.90 -6.51
C MET A 61 11.66 24.89 -6.37
N MET A 62 10.79 24.73 -5.35
CA MET A 62 9.72 25.69 -5.06
C MET A 62 10.27 27.10 -4.86
N GLN A 63 11.34 27.29 -4.07
CA GLN A 63 11.98 28.59 -3.93
C GLN A 63 12.50 29.12 -5.28
N GLY A 64 13.05 28.24 -6.12
CA GLY A 64 13.48 28.60 -7.48
C GLY A 64 12.33 29.11 -8.35
N TYR A 65 11.19 28.42 -8.35
CA TYR A 65 9.99 28.85 -9.07
C TYR A 65 9.45 30.17 -8.52
N PHE A 66 9.37 30.32 -7.20
CA PHE A 66 8.94 31.55 -6.53
C PHE A 66 9.81 32.77 -6.93
N LYS A 67 11.15 32.61 -6.92
CA LYS A 67 12.07 33.69 -7.30
C LYS A 67 11.98 34.08 -8.79
N ASN A 68 11.64 33.15 -9.66
CA ASN A 68 11.46 33.36 -11.09
C ASN A 68 10.03 33.77 -11.48
N LYS A 69 9.12 33.95 -10.52
CA LYS A 69 7.70 34.31 -10.73
C LYS A 69 6.94 33.28 -11.58
N GLU A 70 7.28 32.01 -11.39
CA GLU A 70 6.63 30.87 -12.06
C GLU A 70 5.59 30.19 -11.18
N GLU A 71 5.38 30.69 -9.97
CA GLU A 71 4.53 30.08 -8.93
C GLU A 71 3.08 29.83 -9.39
N ASN A 72 2.58 30.66 -10.32
CA ASN A 72 1.22 30.57 -10.85
C ASN A 72 1.11 29.73 -12.15
N ASN A 73 2.22 29.20 -12.66
CA ASN A 73 2.19 28.37 -13.86
C ASN A 73 1.46 27.05 -13.56
N THR A 74 0.30 26.84 -14.14
CA THR A 74 -0.44 25.58 -13.99
C THR A 74 0.26 24.47 -14.78
N VAL A 75 0.46 23.35 -14.15
CA VAL A 75 1.15 22.19 -14.72
C VAL A 75 0.36 20.91 -14.51
N ILE A 76 0.72 19.87 -15.26
CA ILE A 76 0.20 18.52 -15.08
C ILE A 76 1.35 17.57 -14.77
N PHE A 77 1.24 16.87 -13.65
CA PHE A 77 2.10 15.76 -13.31
C PHE A 77 1.31 14.46 -13.27
N ASP A 78 1.96 13.37 -13.67
CA ASP A 78 1.42 12.02 -13.52
C ASP A 78 2.31 11.17 -12.63
N ALA A 79 1.70 10.51 -11.64
CA ALA A 79 2.30 9.38 -10.95
C ALA A 79 1.99 8.10 -11.73
N PHE A 80 2.99 7.28 -12.01
CA PHE A 80 2.84 5.97 -12.69
C PHE A 80 3.97 5.02 -12.31
N PHE A 81 3.82 3.74 -12.63
CA PHE A 81 4.88 2.74 -12.46
C PHE A 81 5.22 2.06 -13.79
N ARG A 82 6.37 1.35 -13.85
CA ARG A 82 6.88 0.80 -15.11
C ARG A 82 6.68 -0.69 -15.26
N ASN A 83 6.75 -1.43 -14.17
CA ASN A 83 6.67 -2.89 -14.17
C ASN A 83 5.81 -3.34 -13.00
N ASN A 84 4.99 -4.37 -13.21
CA ASN A 84 4.25 -4.99 -12.12
C ASN A 84 5.23 -5.60 -11.10
N PRO A 85 5.00 -5.43 -9.80
CA PRO A 85 5.81 -6.08 -8.78
C PRO A 85 5.66 -7.61 -8.84
N PHE A 86 6.63 -8.31 -8.29
CA PHE A 86 6.66 -9.79 -8.19
C PHE A 86 6.59 -10.51 -9.55
N GLY A 87 6.91 -9.85 -10.66
CA GLY A 87 6.70 -10.39 -12.01
C GLY A 87 5.23 -10.72 -12.30
N GLY A 88 4.29 -10.05 -11.64
CA GLY A 88 2.86 -10.25 -11.77
C GLY A 88 2.27 -9.69 -13.07
N GLY A 89 1.02 -10.01 -13.37
CA GLY A 89 0.28 -9.50 -14.53
C GLY A 89 -0.54 -8.23 -14.25
N TYR A 90 -0.66 -7.82 -12.99
CA TYR A 90 -1.45 -6.67 -12.55
C TYR A 90 -0.96 -6.12 -11.21
N SER A 91 -1.46 -4.94 -10.87
CA SER A 91 -1.29 -4.32 -9.54
C SER A 91 -2.64 -3.80 -9.04
N ILE A 92 -2.75 -3.54 -7.74
CA ILE A 92 -3.97 -3.02 -7.11
C ILE A 92 -3.69 -1.63 -6.56
N MET A 93 -4.55 -0.67 -6.91
CA MET A 93 -4.51 0.68 -6.39
C MET A 93 -4.92 0.72 -4.92
N CYS A 94 -4.05 1.25 -4.05
CA CYS A 94 -4.34 1.47 -2.63
C CYS A 94 -3.66 2.74 -2.12
N GLY A 95 -4.26 3.35 -1.07
CA GLY A 95 -3.71 4.54 -0.41
C GLY A 95 -4.48 5.83 -0.67
N ILE A 96 -5.58 5.78 -1.41
CA ILE A 96 -6.38 6.98 -1.75
C ILE A 96 -6.93 7.66 -0.50
N GLU A 97 -7.44 6.90 0.48
CA GLU A 97 -7.96 7.48 1.72
C GLU A 97 -6.90 8.30 2.47
N GLN A 98 -5.68 7.76 2.59
CA GLN A 98 -4.57 8.46 3.24
C GLN A 98 -4.10 9.66 2.40
N LEU A 99 -4.06 9.55 1.07
CA LEU A 99 -3.73 10.65 0.17
C LEU A 99 -4.73 11.80 0.30
N VAL A 100 -6.02 11.51 0.31
CA VAL A 100 -7.09 12.53 0.49
C VAL A 100 -6.93 13.22 1.85
N LYS A 101 -6.65 12.46 2.91
CA LYS A 101 -6.39 13.03 4.23
C LYS A 101 -5.15 13.94 4.21
N TYR A 102 -4.05 13.50 3.61
CA TYR A 102 -2.83 14.28 3.49
C TYR A 102 -3.07 15.63 2.82
N VAL A 103 -3.74 15.64 1.65
CA VAL A 103 -3.98 16.88 0.90
C VAL A 103 -4.93 17.83 1.67
N LYS A 104 -5.95 17.31 2.35
CA LYS A 104 -6.84 18.11 3.21
C LYS A 104 -6.12 18.80 4.37
N GLU A 105 -5.09 18.16 4.91
CA GLU A 105 -4.33 18.64 6.07
C GLU A 105 -3.06 19.41 5.66
N LEU A 106 -2.81 19.57 4.36
CA LEU A 106 -1.60 20.15 3.81
C LEU A 106 -1.52 21.66 4.10
N HIS A 107 -0.68 22.05 5.04
CA HIS A 107 -0.38 23.43 5.41
C HIS A 107 0.92 23.50 6.21
N PHE A 108 1.69 24.56 6.06
CA PHE A 108 2.89 24.80 6.87
C PHE A 108 2.51 25.48 8.19
N SER A 109 2.67 24.78 9.29
CA SER A 109 2.50 25.37 10.61
C SER A 109 3.63 26.36 10.91
N LYS A 110 3.43 27.21 11.92
CA LYS A 110 4.49 28.11 12.38
C LYS A 110 5.79 27.37 12.73
N GLU A 111 5.65 26.20 13.36
CA GLU A 111 6.79 25.35 13.73
C GLU A 111 7.50 24.78 12.49
N ASP A 112 6.79 24.52 11.41
CA ASP A 112 7.38 24.05 10.15
C ASP A 112 8.20 25.14 9.50
N VAL A 113 7.63 26.34 9.41
CA VAL A 113 8.32 27.53 8.87
C VAL A 113 9.55 27.90 9.71
N ASP A 114 9.42 27.89 11.04
CA ASP A 114 10.55 28.15 11.95
C ASP A 114 11.68 27.11 11.81
N TYR A 115 11.31 25.83 11.60
CA TYR A 115 12.28 24.78 11.30
C TYR A 115 13.01 25.02 9.98
N LEU A 116 12.26 25.32 8.90
CA LEU A 116 12.84 25.61 7.57
C LEU A 116 13.74 26.85 7.61
N ARG A 117 13.34 27.91 8.34
CA ARG A 117 14.18 29.11 8.59
C ARG A 117 15.48 28.74 9.27
N GLY A 118 15.44 27.80 10.22
CA GLY A 118 16.62 27.32 10.94
C GLY A 118 17.62 26.55 10.05
N LEU A 119 17.23 26.07 8.86
CA LEU A 119 18.14 25.45 7.91
C LEU A 119 19.07 26.46 7.23
N GLY A 120 18.70 27.76 7.18
CA GLY A 120 19.51 28.84 6.63
C GLY A 120 19.72 28.80 5.11
N ILE A 121 18.85 28.08 4.37
CA ILE A 121 18.93 27.92 2.91
C ILE A 121 17.72 28.52 2.18
N PHE A 122 16.71 28.98 2.91
CA PHE A 122 15.50 29.59 2.36
C PHE A 122 15.42 31.07 2.71
N ASP A 123 14.98 31.86 1.73
CA ASP A 123 14.78 33.30 1.88
C ASP A 123 13.48 33.61 2.66
N GLU A 124 13.44 34.72 3.38
CA GLU A 124 12.32 35.05 4.27
C GLU A 124 11.00 35.26 3.52
N ASP A 125 11.01 35.89 2.34
CA ASP A 125 9.83 36.08 1.51
C ASP A 125 9.21 34.75 1.02
N PHE A 126 10.05 33.76 0.75
CA PHE A 126 9.58 32.40 0.42
C PHE A 126 8.99 31.70 1.65
N LEU A 127 9.61 31.87 2.83
CA LEU A 127 9.09 31.33 4.09
C LEU A 127 7.74 31.97 4.48
N GLU A 128 7.58 33.28 4.24
CA GLU A 128 6.29 33.97 4.40
C GLU A 128 5.23 33.41 3.43
N TYR A 129 5.59 33.13 2.18
CA TYR A 129 4.70 32.47 1.22
C TYR A 129 4.26 31.09 1.73
N LEU A 130 5.19 30.27 2.24
CA LEU A 130 4.86 28.95 2.77
C LEU A 130 3.90 29.02 3.98
N ALA A 131 3.99 30.05 4.82
CA ALA A 131 3.06 30.24 5.93
C ALA A 131 1.59 30.41 5.51
N GLY A 132 1.34 30.88 4.29
CA GLY A 132 0.01 31.02 3.67
C GLY A 132 -0.37 29.88 2.72
N PHE A 133 0.47 28.86 2.61
CA PHE A 133 0.30 27.80 1.62
C PHE A 133 -0.95 26.93 1.88
N HIS A 134 -1.70 26.67 0.84
CA HIS A 134 -2.76 25.67 0.77
C HIS A 134 -2.86 25.11 -0.65
N PHE A 135 -3.33 23.89 -0.79
CA PHE A 135 -3.49 23.27 -2.09
C PHE A 135 -4.73 23.81 -2.81
N THR A 136 -4.56 24.32 -4.03
CA THR A 136 -5.65 24.90 -4.85
C THR A 136 -5.91 24.12 -6.13
N GLY A 137 -5.13 23.08 -6.40
CA GLY A 137 -5.19 22.32 -7.64
C GLY A 137 -6.28 21.25 -7.67
N SER A 138 -6.27 20.47 -8.73
CA SER A 138 -7.16 19.33 -8.96
C SER A 138 -6.34 18.02 -8.96
N ILE A 139 -6.87 16.95 -8.37
CA ILE A 139 -6.25 15.61 -8.33
C ILE A 139 -7.25 14.60 -8.82
N TYR A 140 -6.83 13.77 -9.76
CA TYR A 140 -7.57 12.62 -10.27
C TYR A 140 -6.76 11.35 -10.02
N ALA A 141 -7.44 10.24 -9.72
CA ALA A 141 -6.75 8.97 -9.49
C ALA A 141 -7.57 7.77 -9.98
N ILE A 142 -6.88 6.67 -10.22
CA ILE A 142 -7.52 5.35 -10.34
C ILE A 142 -8.20 5.03 -9.00
N PRO A 143 -9.46 4.55 -8.97
CA PRO A 143 -10.16 4.27 -7.72
C PRO A 143 -9.43 3.26 -6.85
N GLU A 144 -9.52 3.43 -5.52
CA GLU A 144 -8.93 2.47 -4.57
C GLU A 144 -9.59 1.09 -4.71
N GLY A 145 -8.77 0.04 -4.75
CA GLY A 145 -9.20 -1.33 -5.00
C GLY A 145 -9.28 -1.71 -6.49
N ALA A 146 -9.20 -0.75 -7.41
CA ALA A 146 -9.17 -1.06 -8.84
C ALA A 146 -7.82 -1.65 -9.29
N LEU A 147 -7.86 -2.40 -10.37
CA LEU A 147 -6.65 -2.88 -11.03
C LEU A 147 -5.94 -1.73 -11.73
N MET A 148 -4.63 -1.81 -11.82
CA MET A 148 -3.79 -0.89 -12.58
C MET A 148 -2.65 -1.63 -13.26
N PHE A 149 -2.20 -1.08 -14.38
CA PHE A 149 -1.17 -1.67 -15.21
C PHE A 149 0.01 -0.70 -15.43
N PRO A 150 1.18 -1.20 -15.86
CA PRO A 150 2.34 -0.35 -16.08
C PRO A 150 2.09 0.80 -17.05
N ARG A 151 2.66 1.99 -16.73
CA ARG A 151 2.62 3.23 -17.55
C ARG A 151 1.30 4.00 -17.55
N GLU A 152 0.28 3.53 -16.86
CA GLU A 152 -0.95 4.29 -16.63
C GLU A 152 -0.72 5.40 -15.60
N PRO A 153 -1.30 6.60 -15.79
CA PRO A 153 -1.33 7.62 -14.75
C PRO A 153 -2.20 7.15 -13.58
N MET A 154 -1.57 6.63 -12.50
CA MET A 154 -2.26 6.23 -11.27
C MET A 154 -2.91 7.42 -10.57
N VAL A 155 -2.18 8.53 -10.54
CA VAL A 155 -2.61 9.82 -9.99
C VAL A 155 -2.18 10.91 -10.97
N LYS A 156 -3.09 11.80 -11.31
CA LYS A 156 -2.86 12.99 -12.12
C LYS A 156 -3.10 14.22 -11.26
N VAL A 157 -2.13 15.13 -11.20
CA VAL A 157 -2.21 16.40 -10.47
C VAL A 157 -2.18 17.53 -11.47
N ILE A 158 -3.17 18.42 -11.41
CA ILE A 158 -3.27 19.65 -12.21
C ILE A 158 -3.30 20.80 -11.21
N ALA A 159 -2.20 21.55 -11.09
CA ALA A 159 -2.07 22.58 -10.06
C ALA A 159 -1.01 23.62 -10.44
N PRO A 160 -0.92 24.77 -9.75
CA PRO A 160 0.25 25.62 -9.77
C PRO A 160 1.53 24.78 -9.51
N ILE A 161 2.62 25.11 -10.22
CA ILE A 161 3.81 24.25 -10.27
C ILE A 161 4.41 23.93 -8.89
N MET A 162 4.37 24.90 -7.97
CA MET A 162 4.88 24.71 -6.61
C MET A 162 4.03 23.71 -5.81
N GLU A 163 2.71 23.79 -5.96
CA GLU A 163 1.79 22.86 -5.31
C GLU A 163 1.91 21.44 -5.87
N ALA A 164 1.95 21.34 -7.22
CA ALA A 164 2.12 20.06 -7.90
C ALA A 164 3.46 19.41 -7.57
N GLN A 165 4.52 20.20 -7.36
CA GLN A 165 5.84 19.70 -6.99
C GLN A 165 5.87 19.20 -5.54
N LEU A 166 5.33 19.94 -4.59
CA LEU A 166 5.36 19.60 -3.15
C LEU A 166 4.75 18.24 -2.83
N VAL A 167 3.70 17.86 -3.54
CA VAL A 167 2.94 16.62 -3.23
C VAL A 167 3.58 15.33 -3.78
N GLU A 168 4.66 15.43 -4.60
CA GLU A 168 5.32 14.27 -5.24
C GLU A 168 5.68 13.19 -4.22
N THR A 169 6.53 13.53 -3.25
CA THR A 169 7.09 12.56 -2.30
C THR A 169 5.99 11.87 -1.50
N ALA A 170 5.00 12.62 -0.99
CA ALA A 170 3.92 12.05 -0.20
C ALA A 170 3.00 11.14 -1.03
N ILE A 171 2.63 11.55 -2.25
CA ILE A 171 1.86 10.71 -3.19
C ILE A 171 2.58 9.37 -3.40
N LEU A 172 3.85 9.42 -3.77
CA LEU A 172 4.63 8.22 -4.06
C LEU A 172 4.82 7.34 -2.83
N ASN A 173 5.13 7.92 -1.67
CA ASN A 173 5.31 7.16 -0.43
C ASN A 173 4.03 6.40 -0.04
N ILE A 174 2.88 7.09 -0.05
CA ILE A 174 1.59 6.53 0.35
C ILE A 174 1.13 5.45 -0.64
N ILE A 175 1.08 5.78 -1.93
CA ILE A 175 0.52 4.89 -2.96
C ILE A 175 1.45 3.69 -3.19
N ASN A 176 2.77 3.90 -3.28
CA ASN A 176 3.71 2.81 -3.51
C ASN A 176 3.63 1.74 -2.42
N HIS A 177 3.64 2.15 -1.14
CA HIS A 177 3.59 1.20 -0.03
C HIS A 177 2.29 0.40 -0.03
N GLN A 178 1.15 1.08 -0.04
CA GLN A 178 -0.14 0.40 0.11
C GLN A 178 -0.49 -0.45 -1.11
N SER A 179 -0.20 0.04 -2.33
CA SER A 179 -0.41 -0.73 -3.56
C SER A 179 0.49 -1.96 -3.64
N LEU A 180 1.73 -1.87 -3.17
CA LEU A 180 2.65 -3.01 -3.11
C LEU A 180 2.12 -4.11 -2.18
N ILE A 181 1.67 -3.74 -0.97
CA ILE A 181 1.11 -4.70 0.00
C ILE A 181 -0.22 -5.29 -0.51
N ALA A 182 -1.11 -4.47 -1.09
CA ALA A 182 -2.35 -4.94 -1.68
C ALA A 182 -2.08 -5.98 -2.79
N THR A 183 -1.14 -5.68 -3.69
CA THR A 183 -0.76 -6.57 -4.78
C THR A 183 -0.17 -7.90 -4.26
N LYS A 184 0.70 -7.85 -3.23
CA LYS A 184 1.23 -9.06 -2.56
C LYS A 184 0.11 -9.88 -1.94
N ALA A 185 -0.81 -9.23 -1.22
CA ALA A 185 -1.95 -9.89 -0.58
C ALA A 185 -2.87 -10.59 -1.60
N ALA A 186 -3.18 -9.93 -2.74
CA ALA A 186 -4.00 -10.52 -3.80
C ALA A 186 -3.37 -11.80 -4.37
N ARG A 187 -2.05 -11.81 -4.58
CA ARG A 187 -1.32 -13.01 -5.05
C ARG A 187 -1.40 -14.15 -4.04
N ILE A 188 -1.24 -13.84 -2.75
CA ILE A 188 -1.38 -14.82 -1.66
C ILE A 188 -2.81 -15.36 -1.59
N CYS A 189 -3.81 -14.50 -1.68
CA CYS A 189 -5.23 -14.90 -1.72
C CYS A 189 -5.55 -15.78 -2.94
N TYR A 190 -5.00 -15.46 -4.11
CA TYR A 190 -5.14 -16.29 -5.31
C TYR A 190 -4.54 -17.68 -5.12
N ALA A 191 -3.33 -17.78 -4.55
CA ALA A 191 -2.67 -19.06 -4.25
C ALA A 191 -3.47 -19.95 -3.29
N ALA A 192 -4.23 -19.33 -2.39
CA ALA A 192 -5.04 -20.04 -1.40
C ALA A 192 -6.32 -20.70 -1.98
N ARG A 193 -6.69 -20.38 -3.24
CA ARG A 193 -7.80 -21.02 -3.97
C ARG A 193 -9.12 -21.01 -3.19
N GLY A 194 -9.46 -19.85 -2.60
CA GLY A 194 -10.70 -19.64 -1.84
C GLY A 194 -10.60 -19.86 -0.34
N ASP A 195 -9.48 -20.36 0.18
CA ASP A 195 -9.26 -20.42 1.62
C ASP A 195 -9.07 -19.03 2.23
N GLY A 196 -9.37 -18.87 3.51
CA GLY A 196 -9.22 -17.60 4.22
C GLY A 196 -7.77 -17.24 4.52
N ILE A 197 -7.32 -16.07 4.06
CA ILE A 197 -6.02 -15.49 4.42
C ILE A 197 -6.21 -14.44 5.52
N MET A 198 -5.47 -14.58 6.61
CA MET A 198 -5.39 -13.61 7.71
C MET A 198 -4.04 -12.89 7.68
N GLU A 199 -4.04 -11.57 7.76
CA GLU A 199 -2.84 -10.76 7.86
C GLU A 199 -2.30 -10.79 9.31
N PHE A 200 -1.09 -11.33 9.52
CA PHE A 200 -0.46 -11.50 10.84
C PHE A 200 0.92 -10.83 10.92
N GLY A 201 1.16 -9.80 10.11
CA GLY A 201 2.48 -9.21 9.93
C GLY A 201 2.83 -8.01 10.82
N LEU A 202 1.91 -7.46 11.61
CA LEU A 202 2.11 -6.21 12.37
C LEU A 202 3.50 -6.09 13.03
N ARG A 203 3.94 -7.12 13.77
CA ARG A 203 5.24 -7.12 14.50
C ARG A 203 6.46 -7.21 13.58
N ARG A 204 6.28 -7.40 12.27
CA ARG A 204 7.32 -7.51 11.24
C ARG A 204 7.35 -6.33 10.28
N ALA A 205 6.36 -5.44 10.35
CA ALA A 205 6.27 -4.25 9.50
C ALA A 205 7.39 -3.23 9.82
N GLN A 206 7.71 -2.39 8.84
CA GLN A 206 8.70 -1.32 8.95
C GLN A 206 8.11 -0.06 9.61
N GLY A 207 7.59 -0.21 10.80
CA GLY A 207 7.02 0.85 11.61
C GLY A 207 5.50 0.74 11.80
N PRO A 208 4.92 1.51 12.73
CA PRO A 208 3.51 1.42 13.09
C PRO A 208 2.57 1.73 11.92
N ASP A 209 2.88 2.77 11.14
CA ASP A 209 2.06 3.18 9.99
C ASP A 209 2.11 2.12 8.88
N ALA A 210 3.30 1.60 8.55
CA ALA A 210 3.46 0.50 7.61
C ALA A 210 2.64 -0.73 8.04
N GLY A 211 2.63 -1.07 9.34
CA GLY A 211 1.82 -2.15 9.87
C GLY A 211 0.31 -1.89 9.80
N THR A 212 -0.11 -0.65 9.97
CA THR A 212 -1.53 -0.29 10.05
C THR A 212 -2.15 -0.11 8.67
N TYR A 213 -1.53 0.70 7.81
CA TYR A 213 -1.98 0.89 6.42
C TYR A 213 -1.72 -0.35 5.55
N GLY A 214 -0.63 -1.08 5.82
CA GLY A 214 -0.38 -2.36 5.14
C GLY A 214 -1.43 -3.41 5.47
N ALA A 215 -1.87 -3.52 6.72
CA ALA A 215 -2.97 -4.43 7.10
C ALA A 215 -4.29 -4.04 6.42
N ARG A 216 -4.62 -2.74 6.34
CA ARG A 216 -5.77 -2.23 5.58
C ARG A 216 -5.68 -2.63 4.10
N ALA A 217 -4.54 -2.38 3.47
CA ALA A 217 -4.30 -2.72 2.07
C ALA A 217 -4.45 -4.23 1.80
N ALA A 218 -3.95 -5.07 2.71
CA ALA A 218 -4.11 -6.52 2.62
C ALA A 218 -5.57 -6.97 2.71
N VAL A 219 -6.38 -6.33 3.58
CA VAL A 219 -7.82 -6.61 3.68
C VAL A 219 -8.55 -6.18 2.41
N ILE A 220 -8.26 -5.00 1.86
CA ILE A 220 -8.82 -4.55 0.57
C ILE A 220 -8.57 -5.59 -0.52
N ALA A 221 -7.36 -6.12 -0.60
CA ALA A 221 -6.95 -7.06 -1.65
C ALA A 221 -7.45 -8.50 -1.49
N GLY A 222 -8.14 -8.82 -0.37
CA GLY A 222 -8.79 -10.11 -0.20
C GLY A 222 -8.59 -10.82 1.13
N CYS A 223 -7.66 -10.38 2.00
CA CYS A 223 -7.53 -10.97 3.33
C CYS A 223 -8.85 -10.85 4.12
N VAL A 224 -9.19 -11.90 4.86
CA VAL A 224 -10.45 -11.96 5.62
C VAL A 224 -10.39 -11.24 6.96
N GLY A 225 -9.24 -10.67 7.31
CA GLY A 225 -9.02 -9.90 8.53
C GLY A 225 -7.53 -9.76 8.86
N THR A 226 -7.25 -9.03 9.93
CA THR A 226 -5.90 -8.77 10.43
C THR A 226 -5.81 -9.03 11.94
N SER A 227 -4.61 -9.29 12.44
CA SER A 227 -4.34 -9.30 13.88
C SER A 227 -4.10 -7.89 14.46
N ASN A 228 -4.05 -6.86 13.63
CA ASN A 228 -3.79 -5.48 14.04
C ASN A 228 -5.06 -4.84 14.60
N VAL A 229 -5.13 -4.76 15.93
CA VAL A 229 -6.30 -4.19 16.64
C VAL A 229 -6.51 -2.71 16.31
N LEU A 230 -5.41 -1.94 16.14
CA LEU A 230 -5.50 -0.52 15.75
C LEU A 230 -6.07 -0.37 14.32
N CYS A 231 -5.67 -1.22 13.40
CA CYS A 231 -6.25 -1.25 12.05
C CYS A 231 -7.75 -1.55 12.10
N GLY A 232 -8.16 -2.51 12.94
CA GLY A 232 -9.57 -2.82 13.18
C GLY A 232 -10.36 -1.60 13.68
N GLN A 233 -9.80 -0.86 14.63
CA GLN A 233 -10.42 0.33 15.20
C GLN A 233 -10.54 1.49 14.19
N LEU A 234 -9.46 1.74 13.41
CA LEU A 234 -9.41 2.89 12.50
C LEU A 234 -10.24 2.69 11.23
N PHE A 235 -10.29 1.46 10.70
CA PHE A 235 -10.83 1.17 9.38
C PHE A 235 -12.02 0.20 9.39
N ASP A 236 -12.52 -0.16 10.57
CA ASP A 236 -13.66 -1.06 10.75
C ASP A 236 -13.50 -2.40 10.01
N VAL A 237 -12.28 -2.96 10.06
CA VAL A 237 -11.96 -4.25 9.45
C VAL A 237 -11.97 -5.38 10.48
N PRO A 238 -12.28 -6.64 10.07
CA PRO A 238 -12.32 -7.77 10.99
C PRO A 238 -10.98 -8.04 11.67
N VAL A 239 -10.97 -8.07 13.01
CA VAL A 239 -9.81 -8.46 13.80
C VAL A 239 -9.87 -9.97 14.06
N LYS A 240 -8.80 -10.69 13.73
CA LYS A 240 -8.66 -12.14 13.86
C LYS A 240 -7.36 -12.47 14.56
N GLY A 241 -7.36 -13.58 15.29
CA GLY A 241 -6.17 -14.05 15.99
C GLY A 241 -6.48 -15.29 16.83
N THR A 242 -5.41 -15.86 17.38
CA THR A 242 -5.45 -16.99 18.30
C THR A 242 -4.50 -16.71 19.47
N HIS A 243 -4.04 -17.73 20.17
CA HIS A 243 -3.03 -17.60 21.21
C HIS A 243 -1.61 -17.93 20.70
N ALA A 244 -0.59 -17.64 21.49
CA ALA A 244 0.81 -18.00 21.23
C ALA A 244 1.24 -19.21 22.07
N HIS A 245 2.43 -19.79 21.77
CA HIS A 245 3.03 -20.88 22.54
C HIS A 245 3.18 -20.54 24.04
N SER A 246 3.48 -19.28 24.36
CA SER A 246 3.60 -18.81 25.75
C SER A 246 2.32 -19.02 26.58
N TRP A 247 1.14 -18.96 25.97
CA TRP A 247 -0.11 -19.31 26.62
C TRP A 247 -0.08 -20.77 27.11
N ILE A 248 0.28 -21.70 26.24
CA ILE A 248 0.34 -23.13 26.57
C ILE A 248 1.39 -23.38 27.66
N MET A 249 2.57 -22.79 27.51
CA MET A 249 3.69 -22.92 28.44
C MET A 249 3.42 -22.31 29.83
N SER A 250 2.42 -21.44 29.98
CA SER A 250 2.06 -20.82 31.26
C SER A 250 1.12 -21.68 32.12
N PHE A 251 0.65 -22.82 31.61
CA PHE A 251 -0.21 -23.75 32.31
C PHE A 251 0.57 -25.03 32.75
N PRO A 252 0.06 -25.79 33.74
CA PRO A 252 0.69 -27.05 34.18
C PRO A 252 0.83 -28.07 33.05
N ASP A 253 -0.09 -28.10 32.10
CA ASP A 253 -0.09 -28.98 30.94
C ASP A 253 -0.90 -28.39 29.77
N GLU A 254 -0.65 -28.90 28.57
CA GLU A 254 -1.27 -28.45 27.32
C GLU A 254 -2.79 -28.63 27.29
N LEU A 255 -3.31 -29.72 27.85
CA LEU A 255 -4.76 -29.98 27.87
C LEU A 255 -5.50 -28.95 28.74
N THR A 256 -4.92 -28.59 29.89
CA THR A 256 -5.45 -27.56 30.78
C THR A 256 -5.48 -26.22 30.07
N ALA A 257 -4.40 -25.85 29.39
CA ALA A 257 -4.32 -24.61 28.58
C ALA A 257 -5.40 -24.57 27.49
N PHE A 258 -5.59 -25.67 26.76
CA PHE A 258 -6.58 -25.78 25.68
C PHE A 258 -8.02 -25.71 26.20
N LYS A 259 -8.36 -26.43 27.27
CA LYS A 259 -9.69 -26.38 27.88
C LYS A 259 -10.01 -24.96 28.39
N THR A 260 -9.06 -24.33 29.07
CA THR A 260 -9.22 -22.96 29.55
C THR A 260 -9.49 -22.00 28.39
N TYR A 261 -8.73 -22.08 27.27
CA TYR A 261 -8.95 -21.27 26.09
C TYR A 261 -10.31 -21.52 25.45
N GLY A 262 -10.71 -22.81 25.33
CA GLY A 262 -12.00 -23.21 24.77
C GLY A 262 -13.18 -22.71 25.60
N ASP A 263 -13.09 -22.75 26.93
CA ASP A 263 -14.13 -22.21 27.81
C ASP A 263 -14.30 -20.68 27.67
N LEU A 264 -13.20 -19.94 27.47
CA LEU A 264 -13.21 -18.49 27.27
C LEU A 264 -13.71 -18.08 25.86
N TYR A 265 -13.33 -18.85 24.83
CA TYR A 265 -13.58 -18.50 23.43
C TYR A 265 -14.20 -19.68 22.64
N PRO A 266 -15.38 -20.19 23.02
CA PRO A 266 -15.95 -21.40 22.43
C PRO A 266 -16.32 -21.23 20.94
N ASN A 267 -16.58 -20.00 20.48
CA ASN A 267 -16.88 -19.67 19.08
C ASN A 267 -15.63 -19.35 18.22
N ALA A 268 -14.45 -19.30 18.84
CA ALA A 268 -13.18 -18.99 18.17
C ALA A 268 -12.04 -19.88 18.77
N CYS A 269 -12.34 -21.16 19.02
CA CYS A 269 -11.45 -22.10 19.68
C CYS A 269 -10.44 -22.71 18.69
N ILE A 270 -9.49 -21.92 18.21
CA ILE A 270 -8.38 -22.40 17.37
C ILE A 270 -7.16 -22.63 18.25
N LEU A 271 -6.76 -23.89 18.40
CA LEU A 271 -5.75 -24.34 19.34
C LEU A 271 -4.39 -24.54 18.63
N LEU A 272 -3.34 -23.92 19.13
CA LEU A 272 -1.97 -24.04 18.61
C LEU A 272 -1.38 -25.39 19.03
N ALA A 273 -1.29 -26.34 18.08
CA ALA A 273 -1.07 -27.75 18.39
C ALA A 273 0.41 -28.20 18.36
N ASP A 274 1.35 -27.31 18.05
CA ASP A 274 2.76 -27.66 17.83
C ASP A 274 3.72 -27.11 18.89
N THR A 275 3.22 -26.85 20.11
CA THR A 275 4.07 -26.39 21.21
C THR A 275 5.07 -27.46 21.64
N TYR A 276 4.67 -28.74 21.66
CA TYR A 276 5.50 -29.86 22.06
C TYR A 276 5.62 -30.94 20.96
N ASP A 277 4.59 -31.75 20.74
CA ASP A 277 4.54 -32.76 19.66
C ASP A 277 3.15 -32.69 19.02
N THR A 278 3.09 -32.24 17.79
CA THR A 278 1.82 -31.98 17.11
C THR A 278 0.91 -33.20 17.06
N LEU A 279 1.45 -34.35 16.64
CA LEU A 279 0.63 -35.56 16.41
C LEU A 279 0.45 -36.45 17.65
N LYS A 280 1.39 -36.41 18.62
CA LYS A 280 1.31 -37.23 19.83
C LYS A 280 0.67 -36.49 21.01
N SER A 281 0.73 -35.18 21.05
CA SER A 281 0.21 -34.33 22.13
C SER A 281 -0.83 -33.32 21.64
N GLY A 282 -0.47 -32.40 20.77
CA GLY A 282 -1.30 -31.26 20.40
C GLY A 282 -2.66 -31.64 19.80
N VAL A 283 -2.67 -32.40 18.71
CA VAL A 283 -3.93 -32.86 18.07
C VAL A 283 -4.77 -33.74 19.01
N PRO A 284 -4.22 -34.73 19.72
CA PRO A 284 -4.99 -35.49 20.71
C PRO A 284 -5.59 -34.65 21.84
N ASN A 285 -4.87 -33.67 22.36
CA ASN A 285 -5.38 -32.78 23.40
C ASN A 285 -6.40 -31.76 22.86
N ALA A 286 -6.27 -31.32 21.62
CA ALA A 286 -7.30 -30.52 20.93
C ALA A 286 -8.60 -31.32 20.78
N ILE A 287 -8.53 -32.58 20.34
CA ILE A 287 -9.69 -33.48 20.24
C ILE A 287 -10.39 -33.66 21.60
N LYS A 288 -9.63 -33.94 22.68
CA LYS A 288 -10.19 -34.01 24.04
C LYS A 288 -10.87 -32.72 24.47
N THR A 289 -10.33 -31.60 24.07
CA THR A 289 -10.92 -30.27 24.35
C THR A 289 -12.22 -30.06 23.58
N PHE A 290 -12.27 -30.43 22.30
CA PHE A 290 -13.49 -30.33 21.50
C PHE A 290 -14.58 -31.29 22.00
N GLN A 291 -14.22 -32.51 22.43
CA GLN A 291 -15.13 -33.44 23.11
C GLN A 291 -15.70 -32.81 24.38
N TYR A 292 -14.84 -32.28 25.25
CA TYR A 292 -15.24 -31.58 26.48
C TYR A 292 -16.23 -30.43 26.21
N LEU A 293 -15.94 -29.57 25.24
CA LEU A 293 -16.83 -28.47 24.90
C LEU A 293 -18.14 -28.95 24.26
N ARG A 294 -18.11 -30.00 23.46
CA ARG A 294 -19.30 -30.62 22.87
C ARG A 294 -20.19 -31.23 23.95
N ASP A 295 -19.62 -31.98 24.87
CA ASP A 295 -20.36 -32.61 25.98
C ASP A 295 -20.99 -31.54 26.91
N LYS A 296 -20.33 -30.40 27.05
CA LYS A 296 -20.82 -29.25 27.78
C LYS A 296 -21.88 -28.42 26.99
N GLY A 297 -22.05 -28.71 25.70
CA GLY A 297 -22.98 -27.99 24.81
C GLY A 297 -22.54 -26.58 24.43
N THR A 298 -21.24 -26.26 24.57
CA THR A 298 -20.67 -24.92 24.31
C THR A 298 -19.79 -24.85 23.05
N LEU A 299 -19.45 -25.98 22.40
CA LEU A 299 -18.62 -25.97 21.20
C LEU A 299 -19.31 -25.21 20.07
N GLY A 300 -18.72 -24.06 19.69
CA GLY A 300 -19.20 -23.22 18.58
C GLY A 300 -18.68 -23.70 17.22
N LYS A 301 -19.03 -22.97 16.16
CA LYS A 301 -18.62 -23.34 14.78
C LYS A 301 -17.17 -22.97 14.42
N GLY A 302 -16.55 -22.02 15.12
CA GLY A 302 -15.19 -21.55 14.86
C GLY A 302 -14.15 -22.30 15.70
N TYR A 303 -14.04 -23.62 15.55
CA TYR A 303 -13.06 -24.41 16.28
C TYR A 303 -12.10 -25.14 15.34
N GLY A 304 -10.91 -25.47 15.83
CA GLY A 304 -9.89 -26.14 15.04
C GLY A 304 -8.50 -26.06 15.65
N ILE A 305 -7.51 -26.39 14.84
CA ILE A 305 -6.11 -26.38 15.23
C ILE A 305 -5.30 -25.40 14.37
N ARG A 306 -4.19 -24.90 14.92
CA ARG A 306 -3.17 -24.15 14.17
C ARG A 306 -1.84 -24.88 14.21
N LEU A 307 -1.21 -24.96 13.04
CA LEU A 307 0.09 -25.55 12.78
C LEU A 307 1.06 -24.42 12.40
N ASP A 308 2.16 -24.27 13.13
CA ASP A 308 3.13 -23.17 12.94
C ASP A 308 4.53 -23.68 12.57
N SER A 309 4.72 -25.02 12.53
CA SER A 309 6.03 -25.62 12.30
C SER A 309 5.95 -27.01 11.65
N GLY A 310 7.10 -27.51 11.16
CA GLY A 310 7.25 -28.83 10.57
C GLY A 310 6.78 -28.94 9.12
N ASP A 311 6.64 -30.16 8.61
CA ASP A 311 6.09 -30.43 7.28
C ASP A 311 4.56 -30.26 7.29
N LEU A 312 4.11 -29.05 6.92
CA LEU A 312 2.70 -28.66 6.96
C LEU A 312 1.80 -29.56 6.09
N ALA A 313 2.29 -30.03 4.93
CA ALA A 313 1.50 -30.90 4.07
C ALA A 313 1.30 -32.28 4.71
N TYR A 314 2.35 -32.88 5.26
CA TYR A 314 2.27 -34.16 5.93
C TYR A 314 1.44 -34.08 7.23
N ILE A 315 1.77 -33.09 8.07
CA ILE A 315 1.13 -32.92 9.38
C ILE A 315 -0.35 -32.63 9.24
N SER A 316 -0.76 -31.74 8.33
CA SER A 316 -2.18 -31.40 8.14
C SER A 316 -3.01 -32.60 7.70
N LYS A 317 -2.51 -33.44 6.79
CA LYS A 317 -3.19 -34.66 6.35
C LYS A 317 -3.36 -35.68 7.50
N LYS A 318 -2.35 -35.83 8.35
CA LYS A 318 -2.45 -36.72 9.54
C LYS A 318 -3.41 -36.15 10.58
N ALA A 319 -3.32 -34.85 10.86
CA ALA A 319 -4.22 -34.16 11.78
C ALA A 319 -5.68 -34.22 11.29
N ARG A 320 -5.94 -34.03 10.01
CA ARG A 320 -7.28 -34.16 9.42
C ARG A 320 -7.87 -35.54 9.66
N LYS A 321 -7.09 -36.59 9.37
CA LYS A 321 -7.51 -37.96 9.61
C LYS A 321 -7.87 -38.21 11.09
N MET A 322 -7.04 -37.73 12.02
CA MET A 322 -7.29 -37.90 13.47
C MET A 322 -8.56 -37.15 13.92
N LEU A 323 -8.78 -35.94 13.39
CA LEU A 323 -9.98 -35.14 13.69
C LEU A 323 -11.24 -35.79 13.13
N ASP A 324 -11.19 -36.33 11.90
CA ASP A 324 -12.32 -37.04 11.28
C ASP A 324 -12.69 -38.33 12.05
N GLU A 325 -11.70 -39.15 12.39
CA GLU A 325 -11.88 -40.39 13.18
C GLU A 325 -12.46 -40.08 14.57
N ALA A 326 -12.18 -38.90 15.14
CA ALA A 326 -12.73 -38.45 16.42
C ALA A 326 -14.12 -37.76 16.29
N GLY A 327 -14.69 -37.66 15.09
CA GLY A 327 -16.01 -37.08 14.86
C GLY A 327 -16.03 -35.52 14.78
N PHE A 328 -14.92 -34.91 14.29
CA PHE A 328 -14.77 -33.45 14.06
C PHE A 328 -14.36 -33.13 12.61
N PRO A 329 -15.14 -33.57 11.59
CA PRO A 329 -14.77 -33.38 10.19
C PRO A 329 -14.78 -31.91 9.76
N ASP A 330 -15.50 -31.05 10.45
CA ASP A 330 -15.63 -29.60 10.20
C ASP A 330 -14.61 -28.74 11.00
N ALA A 331 -13.73 -29.38 11.80
CA ALA A 331 -12.67 -28.67 12.50
C ALA A 331 -11.71 -27.98 11.50
N ILE A 332 -11.48 -26.69 11.69
CA ILE A 332 -10.57 -25.90 10.86
C ILE A 332 -9.12 -26.36 11.09
N ILE A 333 -8.34 -26.49 10.02
CA ILE A 333 -6.89 -26.60 10.11
C ILE A 333 -6.32 -25.30 9.56
N SER A 334 -5.75 -24.49 10.45
CA SER A 334 -5.06 -23.23 10.13
C SER A 334 -3.55 -23.48 10.09
N ALA A 335 -2.85 -22.83 9.17
CA ALA A 335 -1.38 -22.80 9.15
C ALA A 335 -0.84 -21.38 9.28
N SER A 336 0.33 -21.27 9.85
CA SER A 336 1.13 -20.04 9.92
C SER A 336 2.62 -20.40 9.78
N ASN A 337 3.53 -19.45 10.00
CA ASN A 337 4.95 -19.54 9.69
C ASN A 337 5.24 -18.99 8.26
N ASP A 338 6.39 -18.57 7.96
CA ASP A 338 6.95 -17.93 6.74
C ASP A 338 6.27 -18.26 5.39
N LEU A 339 4.93 -18.15 5.39
CA LEU A 339 4.07 -18.43 4.24
C LEU A 339 4.11 -17.29 3.22
N ASP A 340 4.10 -17.66 1.94
CA ASP A 340 3.91 -16.77 0.81
C ASP A 340 3.06 -17.47 -0.28
N GLU A 341 2.79 -16.79 -1.39
CA GLU A 341 2.00 -17.32 -2.51
C GLU A 341 2.58 -18.61 -3.10
N HIS A 342 3.90 -18.73 -3.16
CA HIS A 342 4.57 -19.89 -3.75
C HIS A 342 4.50 -21.11 -2.83
N LEU A 343 4.73 -20.91 -1.53
CA LEU A 343 4.63 -22.00 -0.54
C LEU A 343 3.18 -22.46 -0.39
N ILE A 344 2.21 -21.55 -0.33
CA ILE A 344 0.78 -21.91 -0.24
C ILE A 344 0.36 -22.71 -1.48
N ASP A 345 0.69 -22.25 -2.69
CA ASP A 345 0.39 -22.98 -3.92
C ASP A 345 1.02 -24.38 -3.93
N SER A 346 2.29 -24.49 -3.51
CA SER A 346 2.98 -25.77 -3.37
C SER A 346 2.28 -26.71 -2.37
N LEU A 347 1.90 -26.20 -1.19
CA LEU A 347 1.20 -26.99 -0.17
C LEU A 347 -0.18 -27.47 -0.67
N LYS A 348 -0.93 -26.62 -1.38
CA LYS A 348 -2.20 -27.00 -2.02
C LYS A 348 -1.98 -28.12 -3.04
N ASN A 349 -0.95 -28.01 -3.88
CA ASN A 349 -0.61 -29.03 -4.89
C ASN A 349 -0.16 -30.36 -4.26
N GLN A 350 0.44 -30.32 -3.05
CA GLN A 350 0.79 -31.51 -2.26
C GLN A 350 -0.42 -32.13 -1.53
N GLY A 351 -1.62 -31.53 -1.65
CA GLY A 351 -2.84 -32.01 -1.01
C GLY A 351 -2.90 -31.72 0.49
N ALA A 352 -2.26 -30.64 0.97
CA ALA A 352 -2.44 -30.15 2.34
C ALA A 352 -3.92 -29.89 2.62
N THR A 353 -4.39 -30.27 3.80
CA THR A 353 -5.79 -30.12 4.22
C THR A 353 -6.03 -28.86 5.05
N ILE A 354 -5.24 -27.84 4.77
CA ILE A 354 -5.29 -26.52 5.41
C ILE A 354 -6.34 -25.69 4.69
N THR A 355 -7.21 -25.01 5.45
CA THR A 355 -8.31 -24.19 4.93
C THR A 355 -8.27 -22.74 5.44
N SER A 356 -7.26 -22.41 6.25
CA SER A 356 -7.06 -21.07 6.80
C SER A 356 -5.57 -20.79 6.97
N TRP A 357 -5.12 -19.60 6.59
CA TRP A 357 -3.71 -19.26 6.53
C TRP A 357 -3.44 -17.95 7.25
N GLY A 358 -2.50 -17.94 8.19
CA GLY A 358 -2.00 -16.75 8.87
C GLY A 358 -0.68 -16.33 8.23
N VAL A 359 -0.70 -15.30 7.41
CA VAL A 359 0.49 -14.83 6.67
C VAL A 359 1.03 -13.56 7.29
N GLY A 360 2.29 -13.58 7.69
CA GLY A 360 2.93 -12.47 8.42
C GLY A 360 4.00 -11.77 7.63
N THR A 361 5.27 -12.15 7.88
CA THR A 361 6.47 -11.46 7.39
C THR A 361 6.45 -11.22 5.90
N HIS A 362 6.23 -12.25 5.10
CA HIS A 362 6.34 -12.15 3.64
C HIS A 362 5.27 -11.28 3.00
N LEU A 363 4.08 -11.16 3.64
CA LEU A 363 3.02 -10.28 3.18
C LEU A 363 3.36 -8.83 3.52
N ILE A 364 3.54 -8.52 4.83
CA ILE A 364 3.63 -7.12 5.30
C ILE A 364 4.93 -6.42 4.88
N THR A 365 5.96 -7.18 4.55
CA THR A 365 7.24 -6.65 4.03
C THR A 365 7.33 -6.71 2.50
N ALA A 366 6.28 -7.16 1.83
CA ALA A 366 6.29 -7.42 0.38
C ALA A 366 7.56 -8.16 -0.07
N LYS A 367 7.91 -9.26 0.64
CA LYS A 367 9.13 -10.03 0.37
C LYS A 367 9.31 -10.24 -1.13
N ASP A 368 10.55 -10.16 -1.59
CA ASP A 368 11.03 -10.27 -2.96
C ASP A 368 10.82 -9.02 -3.85
N ASN A 369 10.13 -7.98 -3.34
CA ASN A 369 9.98 -6.72 -4.07
C ASN A 369 10.02 -5.54 -3.09
N PRO A 370 11.19 -4.91 -2.89
CA PRO A 370 11.36 -3.92 -1.81
C PRO A 370 10.63 -2.60 -2.05
N SER A 371 10.21 -2.31 -3.29
CA SER A 371 9.46 -1.09 -3.62
C SER A 371 8.53 -1.30 -4.80
N PHE A 372 7.46 -0.52 -4.88
CA PHE A 372 6.53 -0.54 -6.01
C PHE A 372 7.12 0.09 -7.28
N GLY A 373 8.06 1.02 -7.11
CA GLY A 373 8.75 1.67 -8.22
C GLY A 373 7.95 2.72 -8.96
N GLY A 374 6.94 3.32 -8.30
CA GLY A 374 6.21 4.47 -8.82
C GLY A 374 7.11 5.68 -8.99
N VAL A 375 6.82 6.50 -9.99
CA VAL A 375 7.50 7.74 -10.32
C VAL A 375 6.47 8.84 -10.60
N TYR A 376 6.89 10.11 -10.45
CA TYR A 376 6.06 11.28 -10.68
C TYR A 376 6.74 12.19 -11.71
N LYS A 377 6.05 12.56 -12.78
CA LYS A 377 6.68 13.25 -13.90
C LYS A 377 5.79 14.31 -14.51
N LEU A 378 6.40 15.48 -14.80
CA LEU A 378 5.79 16.57 -15.55
C LEU A 378 5.37 16.06 -16.93
N SER A 379 4.10 16.27 -17.28
CA SER A 379 3.52 15.85 -18.56
C SER A 379 2.99 17.00 -19.42
N ALA A 380 2.66 18.15 -18.83
CA ALA A 380 2.25 19.34 -19.56
C ALA A 380 2.40 20.61 -18.73
N ILE A 381 2.50 21.75 -19.41
CA ILE A 381 2.48 23.12 -18.83
C ILE A 381 1.39 23.92 -19.54
N GLN A 382 0.57 24.66 -18.78
CA GLN A 382 -0.47 25.52 -19.33
C GLN A 382 0.14 26.77 -19.97
N LYS A 383 -0.30 27.10 -21.18
CA LYS A 383 0.06 28.35 -21.88
C LYS A 383 -0.86 29.48 -21.46
N ALA A 384 -0.49 30.72 -21.85
CA ALA A 384 -1.29 31.90 -21.58
C ALA A 384 -2.70 31.86 -22.22
N ASP A 385 -2.91 31.07 -23.27
CA ASP A 385 -4.20 30.87 -23.91
C ASP A 385 -5.08 29.80 -23.22
N GLY A 386 -4.59 29.23 -22.11
CA GLY A 386 -5.27 28.16 -21.35
C GLY A 386 -5.05 26.75 -21.89
N THR A 387 -4.42 26.59 -23.06
CA THR A 387 -4.10 25.27 -23.60
C THR A 387 -2.89 24.66 -22.91
N PHE A 388 -2.83 23.31 -22.87
CA PHE A 388 -1.70 22.59 -22.28
C PHE A 388 -0.67 22.20 -23.33
N GLU A 389 0.55 22.70 -23.18
CA GLU A 389 1.70 22.28 -23.97
C GLU A 389 2.26 20.97 -23.40
N PRO A 390 2.24 19.87 -24.17
CA PRO A 390 2.74 18.60 -23.70
C PRO A 390 4.27 18.64 -23.51
N LYS A 391 4.74 18.00 -22.42
CA LYS A 391 6.16 17.87 -22.08
C LYS A 391 6.56 16.41 -22.04
N ILE A 392 7.79 16.12 -22.51
CA ILE A 392 8.35 14.77 -22.53
C ILE A 392 9.75 14.76 -21.95
N LYS A 393 10.05 13.73 -21.14
CA LYS A 393 11.40 13.47 -20.69
C LYS A 393 12.04 12.41 -21.60
N LEU A 394 13.16 12.74 -22.22
CA LEU A 394 14.01 11.79 -22.90
C LEU A 394 14.86 10.98 -21.92
N SER A 395 15.24 9.79 -22.32
CA SER A 395 16.14 8.93 -21.57
C SER A 395 16.86 7.98 -22.56
N GLU A 396 18.10 7.65 -22.28
CA GLU A 396 18.84 6.58 -22.99
C GLU A 396 18.10 5.23 -22.88
N ASN A 397 17.39 5.02 -21.79
CA ASN A 397 16.52 3.85 -21.62
C ASN A 397 15.10 4.21 -22.11
N THR A 398 14.67 3.58 -23.20
CA THR A 398 13.35 3.79 -23.83
C THR A 398 12.18 3.55 -22.88
N GLU A 399 12.32 2.64 -21.92
CA GLU A 399 11.31 2.38 -20.88
C GLU A 399 11.07 3.58 -19.95
N LYS A 400 12.03 4.52 -19.86
CA LYS A 400 11.93 5.73 -19.04
C LYS A 400 11.32 6.93 -19.78
N VAL A 401 11.02 6.78 -21.06
CA VAL A 401 10.34 7.82 -21.85
C VAL A 401 8.88 7.93 -21.40
N THR A 402 8.43 9.14 -21.08
CA THR A 402 7.10 9.40 -20.52
C THR A 402 6.03 9.55 -21.62
N ASN A 403 4.77 9.41 -21.26
CA ASN A 403 3.65 9.78 -22.13
C ASN A 403 3.28 11.26 -21.85
N PRO A 404 3.31 12.15 -22.86
CA PRO A 404 3.09 13.59 -22.68
C PRO A 404 1.60 13.97 -22.63
N GLY A 405 1.30 15.20 -22.20
CA GLY A 405 -0.01 15.82 -22.31
C GLY A 405 -0.97 15.55 -21.16
N ASN A 406 -2.16 16.16 -21.20
CA ASN A 406 -3.26 15.89 -20.28
C ASN A 406 -3.97 14.60 -20.72
N LYS A 407 -3.96 13.58 -19.88
CA LYS A 407 -4.38 12.21 -20.24
C LYS A 407 -5.51 11.70 -19.37
N LYS A 408 -6.28 10.80 -19.94
CA LYS A 408 -7.24 9.93 -19.23
C LYS A 408 -7.11 8.49 -19.71
N ILE A 409 -7.77 7.57 -19.03
CA ILE A 409 -7.69 6.13 -19.29
C ILE A 409 -9.10 5.61 -19.50
N TYR A 410 -9.29 4.84 -20.57
CA TYR A 410 -10.45 3.97 -20.75
C TYR A 410 -10.05 2.52 -20.58
N ARG A 411 -10.67 1.83 -19.62
CA ARG A 411 -10.62 0.37 -19.54
C ARG A 411 -11.63 -0.24 -20.45
N ILE A 412 -11.21 -1.24 -21.21
CA ILE A 412 -11.99 -1.89 -22.26
C ILE A 412 -12.26 -3.32 -21.85
N TYR A 413 -13.54 -3.68 -21.81
CA TYR A 413 -13.98 -5.03 -21.46
C TYR A 413 -14.62 -5.72 -22.67
N GLU A 414 -14.44 -7.03 -22.76
CA GLU A 414 -15.24 -7.86 -23.65
C GLU A 414 -16.67 -7.91 -23.14
N LYS A 415 -17.63 -7.49 -23.95
CA LYS A 415 -19.04 -7.36 -23.52
C LYS A 415 -19.67 -8.69 -23.11
N ALA A 416 -19.28 -9.79 -23.74
CA ALA A 416 -19.85 -11.12 -23.46
C ALA A 416 -19.42 -11.69 -22.11
N SER A 417 -18.17 -11.49 -21.71
CA SER A 417 -17.57 -12.09 -20.52
C SER A 417 -17.28 -11.08 -19.40
N HIS A 418 -17.35 -9.79 -19.69
CA HIS A 418 -16.89 -8.69 -18.84
C HIS A 418 -15.42 -8.83 -18.41
N LYS A 419 -14.60 -9.48 -19.25
CA LYS A 419 -13.15 -9.61 -19.04
C LYS A 419 -12.41 -8.43 -19.67
N ILE A 420 -11.31 -8.00 -19.02
CA ILE A 420 -10.47 -6.91 -19.53
C ILE A 420 -9.80 -7.35 -20.82
N ILE A 421 -9.94 -6.53 -21.87
CA ILE A 421 -9.21 -6.67 -23.13
C ILE A 421 -7.91 -5.87 -23.06
N ALA A 422 -8.00 -4.58 -22.74
CA ALA A 422 -6.88 -3.64 -22.71
C ALA A 422 -7.27 -2.38 -21.95
N ASP A 423 -6.28 -1.54 -21.62
CA ASP A 423 -6.50 -0.16 -21.22
C ASP A 423 -5.98 0.78 -22.32
N LEU A 424 -6.73 1.84 -22.61
CA LEU A 424 -6.40 2.85 -23.61
C LEU A 424 -6.09 4.18 -22.93
N ILE A 425 -4.85 4.63 -22.99
CA ILE A 425 -4.46 5.98 -22.56
C ILE A 425 -4.68 6.93 -23.74
N CYS A 426 -5.44 8.00 -23.52
CA CYS A 426 -5.73 9.02 -24.53
C CYS A 426 -5.59 10.44 -23.97
N LEU A 427 -5.62 11.43 -24.84
CA LEU A 427 -5.69 12.83 -24.40
C LEU A 427 -7.09 13.15 -23.87
N GLU A 428 -7.18 14.11 -22.92
CA GLU A 428 -8.41 14.46 -22.21
C GLU A 428 -9.57 14.83 -23.14
N GLU A 429 -9.27 15.51 -24.24
CA GLU A 429 -10.25 15.95 -25.22
C GLU A 429 -10.73 14.84 -26.18
N GLU A 430 -10.12 13.67 -26.16
CA GLU A 430 -10.56 12.54 -26.99
C GLU A 430 -11.76 11.84 -26.36
N THR A 431 -12.70 11.42 -27.16
CA THR A 431 -13.89 10.68 -26.72
C THR A 431 -14.08 9.44 -27.57
N PHE A 432 -14.29 8.32 -26.92
CA PHE A 432 -14.55 7.03 -27.55
C PHE A 432 -15.95 6.55 -27.18
N THR A 433 -16.58 5.79 -28.07
CA THR A 433 -17.92 5.21 -27.85
C THR A 433 -17.93 3.76 -28.29
N GLU A 434 -18.80 2.98 -27.68
CA GLU A 434 -18.99 1.56 -27.99
C GLU A 434 -19.67 1.33 -29.36
N GLU A 435 -20.36 2.36 -29.87
CA GLU A 435 -21.11 2.32 -31.13
C GLU A 435 -20.22 2.34 -32.40
N ARG A 436 -18.93 2.55 -32.23
CA ARG A 436 -17.95 2.61 -33.33
C ARG A 436 -16.84 1.61 -33.12
N PRO A 437 -16.34 0.99 -34.19
CA PRO A 437 -15.17 0.13 -34.08
C PRO A 437 -13.97 0.86 -33.49
N LEU A 438 -13.22 0.20 -32.61
CA LEU A 438 -12.02 0.72 -31.97
C LEU A 438 -10.80 -0.08 -32.46
N VAL A 439 -9.75 0.61 -32.86
CA VAL A 439 -8.47 -0.02 -33.23
C VAL A 439 -7.44 0.28 -32.16
N LEU A 440 -7.01 -0.76 -31.49
CA LEU A 440 -5.94 -0.76 -30.52
C LEU A 440 -4.62 -1.15 -31.18
N PHE A 441 -3.50 -0.67 -30.66
CA PHE A 441 -2.17 -1.07 -31.13
C PHE A 441 -1.14 -0.90 -30.01
N ASP A 442 -0.19 -1.84 -29.96
CA ASP A 442 0.93 -1.76 -29.05
C ASP A 442 1.84 -0.58 -29.42
N PRO A 443 2.05 0.41 -28.55
CA PRO A 443 2.91 1.56 -28.85
C PRO A 443 4.39 1.18 -29.04
N ALA A 444 4.85 0.04 -28.53
CA ALA A 444 6.20 -0.47 -28.75
C ALA A 444 6.31 -1.24 -30.08
N GLU A 445 5.23 -1.87 -30.52
CA GLU A 445 5.15 -2.68 -31.75
C GLU A 445 3.91 -2.28 -32.58
N PRO A 446 3.89 -1.08 -33.23
CA PRO A 446 2.67 -0.49 -33.80
C PRO A 446 2.03 -1.26 -34.98
N TRP A 447 2.70 -2.30 -35.47
CA TRP A 447 2.13 -3.23 -36.44
C TRP A 447 1.20 -4.27 -35.80
N LYS A 448 1.33 -4.53 -34.48
CA LYS A 448 0.40 -5.36 -33.73
C LYS A 448 -0.87 -4.55 -33.44
N LYS A 449 -1.94 -4.91 -34.12
CA LYS A 449 -3.22 -4.20 -34.01
C LYS A 449 -4.34 -5.17 -33.70
N THR A 450 -5.24 -4.74 -32.83
CA THR A 450 -6.50 -5.43 -32.55
C THR A 450 -7.65 -4.50 -32.93
N ARG A 451 -8.58 -4.99 -33.73
CA ARG A 451 -9.81 -4.29 -34.08
C ARG A 451 -10.95 -4.86 -33.27
N LEU A 452 -11.60 -4.02 -32.50
CA LEU A 452 -12.83 -4.34 -31.79
C LEU A 452 -14.00 -3.83 -32.60
N GLU A 453 -15.00 -4.68 -32.83
CA GLU A 453 -16.18 -4.29 -33.61
C GLU A 453 -17.18 -3.54 -32.72
N ALA A 454 -17.99 -2.70 -33.34
CA ALA A 454 -18.97 -1.89 -32.63
C ALA A 454 -19.92 -2.76 -31.79
N ASN A 455 -20.20 -2.32 -30.57
CA ASN A 455 -21.07 -2.99 -29.59
C ASN A 455 -20.60 -4.35 -29.06
N GLU A 456 -19.37 -4.79 -29.36
CA GLU A 456 -18.79 -6.02 -28.81
C GLU A 456 -17.93 -5.78 -27.56
N PHE A 457 -17.67 -4.54 -27.20
CA PHE A 457 -16.91 -4.13 -26.03
C PHE A 457 -17.66 -3.11 -25.19
N GLU A 458 -17.21 -2.92 -23.94
CA GLU A 458 -17.68 -1.90 -22.99
C GLU A 458 -16.50 -0.98 -22.62
N LEU A 459 -16.78 0.31 -22.44
CA LEU A 459 -15.80 1.33 -22.05
C LEU A 459 -16.10 1.86 -20.66
N ARG A 460 -15.08 1.95 -19.83
CA ARG A 460 -15.15 2.63 -18.55
C ARG A 460 -14.02 3.64 -18.44
N GLU A 461 -14.35 4.92 -18.30
CA GLU A 461 -13.37 5.93 -17.90
C GLU A 461 -12.92 5.63 -16.48
N LEU A 462 -11.60 5.48 -16.28
CA LEU A 462 -11.08 4.85 -15.06
C LEU A 462 -10.80 5.86 -13.94
N MET A 463 -10.31 7.06 -14.29
CA MET A 463 -9.90 8.05 -13.28
C MET A 463 -11.09 8.81 -12.68
N VAL A 464 -11.07 8.94 -11.35
CA VAL A 464 -12.08 9.71 -10.61
C VAL A 464 -11.46 10.96 -9.98
N PRO A 465 -12.20 12.08 -9.87
CA PRO A 465 -11.71 13.27 -9.19
C PRO A 465 -11.66 13.06 -7.67
N LEU A 466 -10.52 13.41 -7.06
CA LEU A 466 -10.35 13.49 -5.61
C LEU A 466 -10.50 14.93 -5.13
N PHE A 467 -9.86 15.86 -5.85
CA PHE A 467 -9.95 17.30 -5.61
C PHE A 467 -10.24 18.01 -6.94
N LYS A 468 -11.03 19.07 -6.88
CA LYS A 468 -11.26 20.01 -7.97
C LYS A 468 -11.08 21.44 -7.45
N ASP A 469 -10.15 22.16 -8.05
CA ASP A 469 -9.85 23.57 -7.72
C ASP A 469 -9.70 23.79 -6.19
N GLY A 470 -8.91 22.93 -5.54
CA GLY A 470 -8.65 22.93 -4.10
C GLY A 470 -9.70 22.25 -3.23
N GLU A 471 -10.91 22.05 -3.75
CA GLU A 471 -12.01 21.46 -2.97
C GLU A 471 -12.01 19.92 -3.06
N CYS A 472 -12.09 19.25 -1.91
CA CYS A 472 -12.21 17.80 -1.87
C CYS A 472 -13.63 17.37 -2.31
N VAL A 473 -13.70 16.70 -3.45
CA VAL A 473 -14.95 16.18 -4.02
C VAL A 473 -15.12 14.68 -3.83
N TYR A 474 -14.13 14.01 -3.24
CA TYR A 474 -14.13 12.57 -3.02
C TYR A 474 -14.54 12.21 -1.60
N THR A 475 -15.44 11.24 -1.49
CA THR A 475 -15.77 10.57 -0.22
C THR A 475 -15.24 9.15 -0.27
N SER A 476 -14.28 8.82 0.58
CA SER A 476 -13.73 7.47 0.66
C SER A 476 -14.82 6.47 1.08
N PRO A 477 -15.06 5.40 0.30
CA PRO A 477 -15.92 4.31 0.73
C PRO A 477 -15.35 3.60 1.97
N LYS A 478 -16.13 2.80 2.66
CA LYS A 478 -15.64 1.97 3.76
C LYS A 478 -14.67 0.91 3.24
N THR A 479 -13.68 0.55 4.05
CA THR A 479 -12.66 -0.43 3.65
C THR A 479 -13.25 -1.76 3.15
N MET A 480 -14.35 -2.23 3.76
CA MET A 480 -15.00 -3.46 3.33
C MET A 480 -15.77 -3.31 2.01
N GLU A 481 -16.29 -2.12 1.69
CA GLU A 481 -16.90 -1.81 0.38
C GLU A 481 -15.83 -1.78 -0.72
N ILE A 482 -14.67 -1.17 -0.43
CA ILE A 482 -13.51 -1.17 -1.33
C ILE A 482 -13.04 -2.61 -1.58
N ARG A 483 -12.99 -3.44 -0.54
CA ARG A 483 -12.64 -4.86 -0.66
C ARG A 483 -13.60 -5.61 -1.59
N GLU A 484 -14.90 -5.43 -1.43
CA GLU A 484 -15.89 -6.08 -2.31
C GLU A 484 -15.71 -5.66 -3.77
N GLN A 485 -15.47 -4.37 -3.99
CA GLN A 485 -15.18 -3.86 -5.33
C GLN A 485 -13.85 -4.42 -5.88
N CYS A 486 -12.80 -4.47 -5.06
CA CYS A 486 -11.51 -5.02 -5.45
C CYS A 486 -11.59 -6.49 -5.87
N LEU A 487 -12.39 -7.30 -5.17
CA LEU A 487 -12.61 -8.70 -5.56
C LEU A 487 -13.34 -8.80 -6.91
N LYS A 488 -14.35 -7.95 -7.16
CA LYS A 488 -15.03 -7.88 -8.47
C LYS A 488 -14.07 -7.44 -9.58
N GLU A 489 -13.22 -6.46 -9.33
CA GLU A 489 -12.18 -6.03 -10.29
C GLU A 489 -11.22 -7.18 -10.62
N GLN A 490 -10.76 -7.94 -9.61
CA GLN A 490 -9.90 -9.11 -9.84
C GLN A 490 -10.60 -10.20 -10.68
N ASP A 491 -11.92 -10.33 -10.58
CA ASP A 491 -12.69 -11.28 -11.38
C ASP A 491 -12.83 -10.85 -12.84
N THR A 492 -12.55 -9.59 -13.19
CA THR A 492 -12.49 -9.14 -14.59
C THR A 492 -11.21 -9.56 -15.34
N LEU A 493 -10.16 -9.98 -14.60
CA LEU A 493 -8.95 -10.51 -15.22
C LEU A 493 -9.20 -11.90 -15.84
N TRP A 494 -8.56 -12.15 -16.96
CA TRP A 494 -8.38 -13.51 -17.46
C TRP A 494 -7.50 -14.31 -16.50
N GLU A 495 -7.71 -15.61 -16.43
CA GLU A 495 -6.95 -16.48 -15.54
C GLU A 495 -5.45 -16.43 -15.85
N GLU A 496 -5.10 -16.30 -17.12
CA GLU A 496 -3.74 -16.17 -17.62
C GLU A 496 -3.01 -14.96 -16.99
N SER A 497 -3.71 -13.86 -16.75
CA SER A 497 -3.13 -12.66 -16.14
C SER A 497 -2.99 -12.77 -14.61
N ARG A 498 -3.70 -13.71 -13.98
CA ARG A 498 -3.65 -13.96 -12.53
C ARG A 498 -2.55 -14.95 -12.13
N ARG A 499 -1.91 -15.65 -13.06
CA ARG A 499 -0.88 -16.65 -12.77
C ARG A 499 0.25 -16.07 -11.91
N LEU A 500 0.75 -16.88 -10.99
CA LEU A 500 1.88 -16.50 -10.13
C LEU A 500 3.20 -16.47 -10.90
N VAL A 501 3.33 -17.32 -11.92
CA VAL A 501 4.52 -17.46 -12.76
C VAL A 501 4.15 -17.26 -14.21
N ASN A 502 4.91 -16.42 -14.90
CA ASN A 502 4.73 -16.08 -16.31
C ASN A 502 3.27 -15.69 -16.67
N PRO A 503 2.69 -14.68 -15.99
CA PRO A 503 1.35 -14.22 -16.30
C PRO A 503 1.31 -13.50 -17.64
N HIS A 504 0.17 -13.59 -18.32
CA HIS A 504 -0.11 -12.72 -19.46
C HIS A 504 -0.21 -11.26 -18.99
N GLN A 505 0.47 -10.36 -19.69
CA GLN A 505 0.39 -8.93 -19.42
C GLN A 505 -0.82 -8.33 -20.13
N VAL A 506 -1.63 -7.57 -19.40
CA VAL A 506 -2.72 -6.80 -20.00
C VAL A 506 -2.12 -5.68 -20.87
N TYR A 507 -2.64 -5.48 -22.06
CA TYR A 507 -2.18 -4.44 -22.96
C TYR A 507 -2.57 -3.06 -22.46
N VAL A 508 -1.63 -2.12 -22.52
CA VAL A 508 -1.84 -0.69 -22.23
C VAL A 508 -1.46 0.07 -23.50
N ASP A 509 -2.47 0.42 -24.26
CA ASP A 509 -2.33 1.02 -25.57
C ASP A 509 -2.45 2.55 -25.51
N LEU A 510 -1.97 3.23 -26.52
CA LEU A 510 -2.13 4.68 -26.69
C LEU A 510 -3.14 4.99 -27.78
N SER A 511 -3.92 6.05 -27.61
CA SER A 511 -4.68 6.60 -28.75
C SER A 511 -3.73 7.06 -29.85
N ARG A 512 -4.21 7.06 -31.08
CA ARG A 512 -3.39 7.49 -32.22
C ARG A 512 -2.89 8.93 -32.04
N LYS A 513 -3.74 9.82 -31.56
CA LYS A 513 -3.39 11.22 -31.31
C LYS A 513 -2.31 11.39 -30.24
N LEU A 514 -2.42 10.65 -29.13
CA LEU A 514 -1.40 10.65 -28.09
C LEU A 514 -0.07 10.07 -28.59
N TYR A 515 -0.13 8.97 -29.32
CA TYR A 515 1.07 8.35 -29.90
C TYR A 515 1.79 9.28 -30.88
N ASP A 516 1.06 9.90 -31.83
CA ASP A 516 1.62 10.86 -32.80
C ASP A 516 2.21 12.09 -32.07
N THR A 517 1.55 12.58 -31.02
CA THR A 517 2.07 13.66 -30.15
C THR A 517 3.38 13.27 -29.51
N LYS A 518 3.48 12.04 -29.00
CA LYS A 518 4.70 11.51 -28.38
C LYS A 518 5.84 11.42 -29.38
N LEU A 519 5.60 10.90 -30.59
CA LEU A 519 6.61 10.78 -31.64
C LEU A 519 7.12 12.15 -32.08
N ARG A 520 6.22 13.11 -32.36
CA ARG A 520 6.59 14.48 -32.71
C ARG A 520 7.51 15.13 -31.65
N LEU A 521 7.18 14.97 -30.36
CA LEU A 521 8.00 15.54 -29.29
C LEU A 521 9.36 14.83 -29.16
N LEU A 522 9.44 13.53 -29.45
CA LEU A 522 10.71 12.80 -29.48
C LEU A 522 11.62 13.34 -30.58
N ASP A 523 11.07 13.59 -31.78
CA ASP A 523 11.82 14.15 -32.90
C ASP A 523 12.28 15.59 -32.60
N GLU A 524 11.38 16.49 -32.14
CA GLU A 524 11.70 17.88 -31.80
C GLU A 524 12.80 18.01 -30.73
N VAL A 525 12.78 17.18 -29.69
CA VAL A 525 13.79 17.22 -28.63
C VAL A 525 15.08 16.55 -29.08
N GLY A 526 14.99 15.49 -29.90
CA GLY A 526 16.14 14.82 -30.52
C GLY A 526 16.92 15.79 -31.40
N GLU A 527 16.26 16.54 -32.28
CA GLU A 527 16.87 17.56 -33.15
C GLU A 527 17.56 18.68 -32.35
N LYS A 528 16.88 19.21 -31.32
CA LYS A 528 17.47 20.24 -30.44
C LYS A 528 18.72 19.74 -29.72
N THR A 529 18.75 18.50 -29.31
CA THR A 529 19.88 17.93 -28.55
C THR A 529 21.08 17.67 -29.46
N GLN A 530 20.86 17.36 -30.74
CA GLN A 530 21.92 17.09 -31.72
C GLN A 530 22.42 18.38 -32.45
N GLY A 531 21.85 19.55 -32.12
CA GLY A 531 22.24 20.83 -32.76
C GLY A 531 21.86 20.91 -34.25
N ILE A 532 20.95 20.04 -34.69
CA ILE A 532 20.41 20.06 -36.04
C ILE A 532 19.32 21.14 -36.06
N GLN A 533 19.65 22.33 -36.57
CA GLN A 533 18.63 23.34 -36.89
C GLN A 533 17.95 22.93 -38.18
N SER A 534 16.66 22.72 -38.15
CA SER A 534 15.80 22.54 -39.31
C SER A 534 15.59 23.88 -40.07
#